data_c4eb5e7828f0311ef352614bfc1cbc1b
#
_entry.id   c4eb5e7828f0311ef352614bfc1cbc1b
#
_cell.length_a   1.000
_cell.length_b   1.000
_cell.length_c   1.000
_cell.angle_alpha   90.00
_cell.angle_beta   90.00
_cell.angle_gamma   90.00
#
_symmetry.space_group_name_H-M   'P 1'
#
loop_
_entity.id
_entity.type
_entity.pdbx_description
1 polymer ?
#
loop_
_entity_poly.entity_id
_entity_poly.type
_entity_poly.pdbx_seq_one_letter_code
_entity_poly.pdbx_strand_id
1 'polypeptide(L)'
;HTRIYDCSPCGDSGPHPVTDEDMERLVNIQKSEPLHRARALERVPEGTREAREHLEEALKIYSARSLYALFTLINKVEGLSLTPERRALYDALLLSALDAGHSMWELPENKERPRLLNIPAEFLEKNVWMAMEEAVADWTTESESTPLSHWPDIPGSSGISLFTGRMRELGKRQLKNIPESIVCILPRPNQAFWTLSTLWSSWLWGKEKTASLKNVLERRRFDWYWHTNALQSALAPAAALVGEHTPILGLIPEPVAGLVTAGIQAGAASGFFLSGAAYKNETDAVQIQWHSEKINHESKKVNTHKIVRESIHDLLLEIGEPSHYLKIHTASICALARSLAFPLTIQQLTYEKAMEYQSELSKVFLNSKFLRRFDSTAQDLESGLWWLAQDEHNKNTLADLVEIEIVKMLQVEKQVFSSRIQQDLNQRFPGFLTPQSELIMHCLGSYAEIDITRNFWTLRKNESTDERSKDLNKLKGLIEKMGASIGVVADGENPINWFIGKEMETPRYQIYLSASALINRFTGLQESGAVESVFVFPGSRSALINHKLDRDPRLRERVSKHWHFLKFRTLRELANRKDLSLDLWDLFIDSDPISLEDATQLSMFL
;
A
#
# COMPACT_ATOMS: atom_id res chain seq x y z
N HIS A 1 -25.51 -13.50 20.19
CA HIS A 1 -24.84 -12.37 20.85
C HIS A 1 -23.90 -12.91 21.93
N THR A 2 -22.69 -12.32 21.98
CA THR A 2 -21.66 -12.64 22.97
C THR A 2 -21.25 -11.34 23.65
N ARG A 3 -21.03 -11.36 24.95
CA ARG A 3 -20.40 -10.24 25.66
C ARG A 3 -18.94 -10.57 25.89
N ILE A 4 -18.07 -9.58 25.73
CA ILE A 4 -16.64 -9.69 25.97
C ILE A 4 -16.31 -8.75 27.13
N TYR A 5 -15.64 -9.23 28.15
CA TYR A 5 -15.14 -8.41 29.23
C TYR A 5 -13.84 -8.96 29.81
N ASP A 6 -13.17 -8.12 30.55
CA ASP A 6 -11.98 -8.44 31.33
C ASP A 6 -12.17 -7.91 32.74
N CYS A 7 -12.13 -8.81 33.71
CA CYS A 7 -12.30 -8.48 35.13
C CYS A 7 -11.01 -8.78 35.88
N SER A 8 -10.10 -7.80 35.98
CA SER A 8 -8.84 -7.94 36.69
C SER A 8 -9.01 -8.42 38.15
N PRO A 9 -10.03 -7.96 38.94
CA PRO A 9 -10.24 -8.43 40.32
C PRO A 9 -10.61 -9.91 40.45
N CYS A 10 -11.35 -10.48 39.49
CA CYS A 10 -11.78 -11.88 39.54
C CYS A 10 -10.98 -12.79 38.59
N GLY A 11 -10.12 -12.24 37.75
CA GLY A 11 -9.33 -12.99 36.77
C GLY A 11 -10.17 -13.62 35.65
N ASP A 12 -11.44 -13.20 35.50
CA ASP A 12 -12.34 -13.71 34.48
C ASP A 12 -12.31 -12.78 33.26
N SER A 13 -11.98 -13.32 32.08
CA SER A 13 -11.84 -12.57 30.85
C SER A 13 -12.24 -13.37 29.61
N GLY A 14 -12.61 -12.67 28.54
CA GLY A 14 -12.91 -13.27 27.25
C GLY A 14 -14.40 -13.30 26.90
N PRO A 15 -14.82 -14.14 25.93
CA PRO A 15 -16.20 -14.20 25.43
C PRO A 15 -17.12 -15.02 26.34
N HIS A 16 -18.23 -14.42 26.73
CA HIS A 16 -19.25 -15.03 27.54
C HIS A 16 -20.62 -14.99 26.86
N PRO A 17 -21.51 -15.98 27.11
CA PRO A 17 -22.86 -15.91 26.60
C PRO A 17 -23.63 -14.76 27.25
N VAL A 18 -24.55 -14.16 26.50
CA VAL A 18 -25.47 -13.14 26.99
C VAL A 18 -26.49 -13.78 27.94
N THR A 19 -26.76 -13.14 29.10
CA THR A 19 -27.73 -13.62 30.09
C THR A 19 -29.13 -13.06 29.84
N ASP A 20 -30.16 -13.68 30.46
CA ASP A 20 -31.53 -13.17 30.37
C ASP A 20 -31.65 -11.75 30.96
N GLU A 21 -30.88 -11.44 32.02
CA GLU A 21 -30.82 -10.10 32.61
C GLU A 21 -30.24 -9.06 31.62
N ASP A 22 -29.22 -9.43 30.88
CA ASP A 22 -28.65 -8.56 29.84
C ASP A 22 -29.70 -8.27 28.76
N MET A 23 -30.46 -9.28 28.36
CA MET A 23 -31.53 -9.16 27.36
C MET A 23 -32.69 -8.30 27.87
N GLU A 24 -33.11 -8.46 29.13
CA GLU A 24 -34.15 -7.62 29.72
C GLU A 24 -33.75 -6.14 29.77
N ARG A 25 -32.51 -5.86 30.17
CA ARG A 25 -31.95 -4.51 30.17
C ARG A 25 -31.94 -3.91 28.76
N LEU A 26 -31.56 -4.71 27.76
CA LEU A 26 -31.54 -4.29 26.37
C LEU A 26 -32.94 -3.93 25.86
N VAL A 27 -33.94 -4.77 26.13
CA VAL A 27 -35.33 -4.52 25.76
C VAL A 27 -35.86 -3.23 26.40
N ASN A 28 -35.50 -2.96 27.66
CA ASN A 28 -35.91 -1.72 28.33
C ASN A 28 -35.30 -0.48 27.72
N ILE A 29 -34.03 -0.54 27.25
CA ILE A 29 -33.38 0.55 26.54
C ILE A 29 -34.02 0.74 25.16
N GLN A 30 -34.32 -0.33 24.43
CA GLN A 30 -34.99 -0.29 23.13
C GLN A 30 -36.32 0.45 23.13
N LYS A 31 -37.09 0.39 24.22
CA LYS A 31 -38.35 1.14 24.36
C LYS A 31 -38.16 2.66 24.23
N SER A 32 -37.00 3.19 24.62
CA SER A 32 -36.65 4.61 24.55
C SER A 32 -35.91 5.01 23.28
N GLU A 33 -35.55 4.06 22.43
CA GLU A 33 -34.76 4.29 21.21
C GLU A 33 -35.36 5.34 20.28
N PRO A 34 -36.68 5.35 19.97
CA PRO A 34 -37.23 6.38 19.07
C PRO A 34 -37.01 7.80 19.58
N LEU A 35 -37.10 8.00 20.92
CA LEU A 35 -36.84 9.30 21.54
C LEU A 35 -35.39 9.74 21.38
N HIS A 36 -34.41 8.82 21.57
CA HIS A 36 -33.00 9.11 21.43
C HIS A 36 -32.63 9.40 19.98
N ARG A 37 -33.18 8.65 19.03
CA ARG A 37 -32.97 8.93 17.59
C ARG A 37 -33.58 10.28 17.17
N ALA A 38 -34.76 10.61 17.66
CA ALA A 38 -35.38 11.91 17.39
C ALA A 38 -34.52 13.08 17.91
N ARG A 39 -34.05 12.96 19.15
CA ARG A 39 -33.12 13.95 19.77
C ARG A 39 -31.80 14.08 19.01
N ALA A 40 -31.24 12.97 18.56
CA ALA A 40 -30.02 12.96 17.76
C ALA A 40 -30.19 13.75 16.46
N LEU A 41 -31.31 13.59 15.80
CA LEU A 41 -31.61 14.28 14.54
C LEU A 41 -32.02 15.77 14.75
N GLU A 42 -32.63 16.11 15.88
CA GLU A 42 -33.01 17.49 16.20
C GLU A 42 -31.78 18.41 16.39
N ARG A 43 -30.65 17.85 16.81
CA ARG A 43 -29.39 18.57 16.99
C ARG A 43 -28.65 18.86 15.69
N VAL A 44 -29.02 18.22 14.57
CA VAL A 44 -28.38 18.41 13.27
C VAL A 44 -29.04 19.54 12.49
N PRO A 45 -28.28 20.34 11.71
CA PRO A 45 -28.86 21.40 10.88
C PRO A 45 -29.91 20.86 9.92
N GLU A 46 -31.03 21.56 9.77
CA GLU A 46 -32.06 21.22 8.82
C GLU A 46 -31.52 21.29 7.38
N GLY A 47 -31.71 20.21 6.62
CA GLY A 47 -31.29 20.06 5.24
C GLY A 47 -32.45 19.73 4.31
N THR A 48 -32.14 19.30 3.09
CA THR A 48 -33.13 18.76 2.17
C THR A 48 -33.72 17.45 2.73
N ARG A 49 -34.86 17.03 2.21
CA ARG A 49 -35.45 15.72 2.56
C ARG A 49 -34.45 14.58 2.36
N GLU A 50 -33.69 14.64 1.29
CA GLU A 50 -32.67 13.66 0.96
C GLU A 50 -31.50 13.64 1.96
N ALA A 51 -31.05 14.80 2.44
CA ALA A 51 -30.06 14.89 3.50
C ALA A 51 -30.58 14.29 4.80
N ARG A 52 -31.86 14.48 5.09
CA ARG A 52 -32.53 13.91 6.27
C ARG A 52 -32.58 12.40 6.21
N GLU A 53 -33.02 11.83 5.09
CA GLU A 53 -33.04 10.38 4.87
C GLU A 53 -31.63 9.77 5.02
N HIS A 54 -30.61 10.45 4.52
CA HIS A 54 -29.22 10.01 4.66
C HIS A 54 -28.71 10.04 6.12
N LEU A 55 -29.10 11.05 6.89
CA LEU A 55 -28.80 11.11 8.32
C LEU A 55 -29.52 10.02 9.12
N GLU A 56 -30.77 9.74 8.79
CA GLU A 56 -31.53 8.65 9.41
C GLU A 56 -30.92 7.28 9.11
N GLU A 57 -30.39 7.10 7.91
CA GLU A 57 -29.63 5.91 7.53
C GLU A 57 -28.31 5.82 8.30
N ALA A 58 -27.59 6.93 8.42
CA ALA A 58 -26.35 6.99 9.18
C ALA A 58 -26.55 6.66 10.67
N LEU A 59 -27.68 7.04 11.25
CA LEU A 59 -28.00 6.71 12.64
C LEU A 59 -28.21 5.21 12.89
N LYS A 60 -28.51 4.41 11.86
CA LYS A 60 -28.69 2.96 12.04
C LYS A 60 -27.43 2.24 12.49
N ILE A 61 -26.25 2.82 12.25
CA ILE A 61 -24.98 2.25 12.72
C ILE A 61 -24.81 2.28 14.25
N TYR A 62 -25.60 3.09 14.94
CA TYR A 62 -25.62 3.11 16.39
C TYR A 62 -26.72 2.20 16.94
N SER A 63 -26.36 1.32 17.86
CA SER A 63 -27.35 0.55 18.63
C SER A 63 -28.15 1.48 19.55
N ALA A 64 -29.33 1.02 19.98
CA ALA A 64 -30.15 1.75 20.97
C ALA A 64 -29.35 2.03 22.25
N ARG A 65 -28.53 1.08 22.69
CA ARG A 65 -27.70 1.16 23.89
C ARG A 65 -26.60 2.19 23.76
N SER A 66 -25.84 2.14 22.65
CA SER A 66 -24.77 3.11 22.36
C SER A 66 -25.31 4.52 22.27
N LEU A 67 -26.42 4.71 21.57
CA LEU A 67 -27.05 6.03 21.42
C LEU A 67 -27.54 6.59 22.75
N TYR A 68 -28.18 5.74 23.59
CA TYR A 68 -28.57 6.10 24.95
C TYR A 68 -27.38 6.55 25.81
N ALA A 69 -26.27 5.78 25.80
CA ALA A 69 -25.08 6.07 26.58
C ALA A 69 -24.42 7.37 26.13
N LEU A 70 -24.23 7.55 24.81
CA LEU A 70 -23.63 8.75 24.22
C LEU A 70 -24.42 10.01 24.57
N PHE A 71 -25.75 10.00 24.39
CA PHE A 71 -26.58 11.17 24.73
C PHE A 71 -26.68 11.42 26.23
N THR A 72 -26.58 10.37 27.05
CA THR A 72 -26.48 10.53 28.50
C THR A 72 -25.17 11.27 28.87
N LEU A 73 -24.04 10.86 28.30
CA LEU A 73 -22.75 11.52 28.52
C LEU A 73 -22.75 12.97 28.02
N ILE A 74 -23.22 13.21 26.79
CA ILE A 74 -23.29 14.55 26.20
C ILE A 74 -24.12 15.49 27.11
N ASN A 75 -25.32 15.06 27.51
CA ASN A 75 -26.20 15.85 28.39
C ASN A 75 -25.58 16.10 29.77
N LYS A 76 -24.87 15.12 30.33
CA LYS A 76 -24.14 15.33 31.59
C LYS A 76 -23.04 16.37 31.47
N VAL A 77 -22.23 16.30 30.41
CA VAL A 77 -21.17 17.29 30.15
C VAL A 77 -21.76 18.67 29.87
N GLU A 78 -22.90 18.77 29.17
CA GLU A 78 -23.62 20.05 28.97
C GLU A 78 -24.12 20.66 30.26
N GLY A 79 -24.54 19.83 31.21
CA GLY A 79 -24.99 20.28 32.53
C GLY A 79 -23.87 20.73 33.49
N LEU A 80 -22.59 20.54 33.11
CA LEU A 80 -21.46 20.99 33.93
C LEU A 80 -21.08 22.45 33.62
N SER A 81 -20.81 23.23 34.67
CA SER A 81 -20.26 24.59 34.52
C SER A 81 -18.76 24.54 34.25
N LEU A 82 -18.39 24.33 33.00
CA LEU A 82 -17.00 24.17 32.55
C LEU A 82 -16.46 25.46 31.93
N THR A 83 -15.15 25.71 32.11
CA THR A 83 -14.44 26.70 31.29
C THR A 83 -14.33 26.23 29.85
N PRO A 84 -14.15 27.11 28.84
CA PRO A 84 -14.00 26.72 27.44
C PRO A 84 -12.92 25.67 27.20
N GLU A 85 -11.78 25.78 27.91
CA GLU A 85 -10.65 24.87 27.81
C GLU A 85 -11.03 23.46 28.32
N ARG A 86 -11.67 23.41 29.50
CA ARG A 86 -12.15 22.11 30.04
C ARG A 86 -13.24 21.52 29.18
N ARG A 87 -14.12 22.34 28.62
CA ARG A 87 -15.15 21.88 27.69
C ARG A 87 -14.52 21.22 26.47
N ALA A 88 -13.47 21.81 25.88
CA ALA A 88 -12.76 21.26 24.73
C ALA A 88 -12.12 19.90 25.04
N LEU A 89 -11.58 19.69 26.26
CA LEU A 89 -11.06 18.39 26.68
C LEU A 89 -12.15 17.32 26.74
N TYR A 90 -13.32 17.64 27.33
CA TYR A 90 -14.45 16.71 27.36
C TYR A 90 -15.02 16.44 25.97
N ASP A 91 -15.09 17.45 25.10
CA ASP A 91 -15.51 17.27 23.71
C ASP A 91 -14.55 16.35 22.95
N ALA A 92 -13.24 16.39 23.22
CA ALA A 92 -12.26 15.46 22.64
C ALA A 92 -12.49 14.02 23.10
N LEU A 93 -12.70 13.80 24.40
CA LEU A 93 -13.01 12.47 24.94
C LEU A 93 -14.34 11.94 24.40
N LEU A 94 -15.36 12.78 24.31
CA LEU A 94 -16.66 12.42 23.73
C LEU A 94 -16.52 12.08 22.24
N LEU A 95 -15.67 12.78 21.49
CA LEU A 95 -15.43 12.49 20.09
C LEU A 95 -14.83 11.08 19.91
N SER A 96 -13.89 10.69 20.76
CA SER A 96 -13.33 9.31 20.76
C SER A 96 -14.41 8.27 21.09
N ALA A 97 -15.28 8.58 22.07
CA ALA A 97 -16.38 7.69 22.42
C ALA A 97 -17.44 7.57 21.31
N LEU A 98 -17.71 8.66 20.56
CA LEU A 98 -18.61 8.66 19.41
C LEU A 98 -18.05 7.80 18.27
N ASP A 99 -16.75 7.85 18.03
CA ASP A 99 -16.08 7.04 17.01
C ASP A 99 -16.01 5.55 17.42
N ALA A 100 -15.77 5.26 18.68
CA ALA A 100 -15.75 3.88 19.18
C ALA A 100 -17.15 3.25 19.33
N GLY A 101 -18.19 4.04 19.58
CA GLY A 101 -19.52 3.58 19.96
C GLY A 101 -20.43 3.13 18.82
N HIS A 102 -20.00 3.15 17.57
CA HIS A 102 -20.80 2.67 16.44
C HIS A 102 -20.48 1.21 16.07
N SER A 103 -21.39 0.56 15.35
CA SER A 103 -21.33 -0.86 14.98
C SER A 103 -20.66 -1.12 13.62
N MET A 104 -19.78 -0.23 13.14
CA MET A 104 -19.07 -0.44 11.89
C MET A 104 -17.70 -1.11 12.07
N TRP A 105 -17.26 -1.33 13.31
CA TRP A 105 -16.00 -2.01 13.61
C TRP A 105 -16.18 -3.53 13.47
N GLU A 106 -15.49 -4.10 12.49
CA GLU A 106 -15.55 -5.51 12.14
C GLU A 106 -14.85 -6.38 13.21
N LEU A 107 -15.32 -7.62 13.38
CA LEU A 107 -14.67 -8.63 14.21
C LEU A 107 -14.23 -9.81 13.31
N PRO A 108 -12.95 -10.20 13.30
CA PRO A 108 -11.80 -9.64 14.03
C PRO A 108 -11.46 -8.20 13.63
N GLU A 109 -10.90 -7.45 14.57
CA GLU A 109 -10.66 -6.02 14.39
C GLU A 109 -9.87 -5.70 13.11
N ASN A 110 -10.55 -5.03 12.18
CA ASN A 110 -9.91 -4.38 11.07
C ASN A 110 -9.59 -2.93 11.45
N LYS A 111 -8.32 -2.53 11.33
CA LYS A 111 -7.87 -1.17 11.68
C LYS A 111 -8.24 -0.12 10.64
N GLU A 112 -8.74 -0.55 9.48
CA GLU A 112 -9.14 0.38 8.43
C GLU A 112 -10.49 1.03 8.75
N ARG A 113 -10.56 2.35 8.62
CA ARG A 113 -11.81 3.08 8.82
C ARG A 113 -12.81 2.75 7.71
N PRO A 114 -14.04 2.33 8.06
CA PRO A 114 -15.07 2.02 7.07
C PRO A 114 -15.38 3.19 6.14
N ARG A 115 -15.56 2.92 4.85
CA ARG A 115 -15.88 3.91 3.81
C ARG A 115 -17.36 4.06 3.54
N LEU A 116 -18.15 3.09 3.94
CA LEU A 116 -19.60 3.04 3.77
C LEU A 116 -20.27 2.96 5.14
N LEU A 117 -21.45 3.55 5.25
CA LEU A 117 -22.32 3.43 6.44
C LEU A 117 -23.00 2.06 6.43
N ASN A 118 -22.22 1.02 6.60
CA ASN A 118 -22.69 -0.36 6.61
C ASN A 118 -22.22 -1.08 7.86
N ILE A 119 -23.13 -1.85 8.47
CA ILE A 119 -22.80 -2.70 9.62
C ILE A 119 -22.33 -4.04 9.08
N PRO A 120 -21.10 -4.50 9.39
CA PRO A 120 -20.63 -5.81 8.99
C PRO A 120 -21.45 -6.93 9.64
N ALA A 121 -21.39 -8.15 9.08
CA ALA A 121 -22.12 -9.31 9.59
C ALA A 121 -21.70 -9.66 11.02
N GLU A 122 -20.42 -9.50 11.33
CA GLU A 122 -19.86 -9.66 12.67
C GLU A 122 -19.17 -8.35 13.07
N PHE A 123 -19.59 -7.76 14.17
CA PHE A 123 -19.07 -6.49 14.65
C PHE A 123 -18.92 -6.46 16.16
N LEU A 124 -18.01 -5.62 16.64
CA LEU A 124 -17.79 -5.35 18.05
C LEU A 124 -18.48 -4.04 18.45
N GLU A 125 -19.47 -4.13 19.33
CA GLU A 125 -20.04 -2.95 19.98
C GLU A 125 -19.23 -2.63 21.25
N LYS A 126 -18.38 -1.62 21.18
CA LYS A 126 -17.57 -1.19 22.33
C LYS A 126 -18.43 -0.53 23.42
N ASN A 127 -18.02 -0.72 24.65
CA ASN A 127 -18.62 0.01 25.77
C ASN A 127 -18.21 1.48 25.70
N VAL A 128 -19.18 2.36 25.50
CA VAL A 128 -18.98 3.82 25.32
C VAL A 128 -18.25 4.46 26.51
N TRP A 129 -18.53 4.02 27.75
CA TRP A 129 -17.83 4.53 28.92
C TRP A 129 -16.36 4.11 28.94
N MET A 130 -16.08 2.85 28.69
CA MET A 130 -14.69 2.37 28.61
C MET A 130 -13.92 3.05 27.48
N ALA A 131 -14.55 3.23 26.34
CA ALA A 131 -13.93 3.96 25.22
C ALA A 131 -13.57 5.41 25.60
N MET A 132 -14.37 6.05 26.43
CA MET A 132 -14.06 7.40 26.95
C MET A 132 -12.90 7.37 27.97
N GLU A 133 -12.81 6.35 28.81
CA GLU A 133 -11.70 6.16 29.76
C GLU A 133 -10.39 5.84 29.03
N GLU A 134 -10.40 4.95 28.05
CA GLU A 134 -9.25 4.61 27.21
C GLU A 134 -8.72 5.83 26.45
N ALA A 135 -9.61 6.69 25.95
CA ALA A 135 -9.24 7.90 25.24
C ALA A 135 -8.44 8.90 26.11
N VAL A 136 -8.53 8.80 27.44
CA VAL A 136 -7.71 9.66 28.33
C VAL A 136 -6.22 9.40 28.11
N ALA A 137 -5.81 8.13 27.91
CA ALA A 137 -4.41 7.79 27.65
C ALA A 137 -3.92 8.40 26.33
N ASP A 138 -4.75 8.38 25.28
CA ASP A 138 -4.40 8.94 23.97
C ASP A 138 -4.22 10.47 24.03
N TRP A 139 -5.01 11.17 24.86
CA TRP A 139 -4.99 12.63 24.95
C TRP A 139 -4.04 13.17 26.04
N THR A 140 -3.50 12.30 26.92
CA THR A 140 -2.62 12.70 28.03
C THR A 140 -1.18 12.19 27.86
N THR A 141 -0.78 11.83 26.66
CA THR A 141 0.60 11.42 26.37
C THR A 141 1.57 12.52 26.79
N GLU A 142 2.56 12.19 27.62
CA GLU A 142 3.59 13.13 28.06
C GLU A 142 4.40 13.58 26.83
N SER A 143 4.12 14.78 26.36
CA SER A 143 4.91 15.47 25.36
C SER A 143 5.26 16.87 25.86
N GLU A 144 6.40 17.37 25.46
CA GLU A 144 6.73 18.79 25.69
C GLU A 144 5.63 19.68 25.13
N SER A 145 5.19 20.67 25.90
CA SER A 145 4.13 21.59 25.49
C SER A 145 4.60 22.40 24.27
N THR A 146 3.99 22.18 23.13
CA THR A 146 4.24 22.95 21.92
C THR A 146 3.38 24.23 21.95
N PRO A 147 3.96 25.43 21.83
CA PRO A 147 3.19 26.67 21.78
C PRO A 147 2.16 26.67 20.65
N LEU A 148 0.91 26.94 20.97
CA LEU A 148 -0.21 27.00 20.04
C LEU A 148 -0.70 28.43 19.86
N SER A 149 -0.82 28.89 18.64
CA SER A 149 -1.44 30.16 18.26
C SER A 149 -2.56 29.95 17.23
N HIS A 150 -3.30 30.99 16.97
CA HIS A 150 -4.29 31.02 15.91
C HIS A 150 -3.80 31.86 14.73
N TRP A 151 -3.96 31.33 13.54
CA TRP A 151 -3.65 32.04 12.31
C TRP A 151 -4.33 33.43 12.27
N PRO A 152 -3.62 34.51 11.89
CA PRO A 152 -2.29 34.53 11.25
C PRO A 152 -1.10 34.70 12.21
N ASP A 153 -1.30 34.59 13.50
CA ASP A 153 -0.23 34.75 14.47
C ASP A 153 0.64 33.49 14.48
N ILE A 154 1.93 33.68 14.20
CA ILE A 154 2.91 32.60 14.15
C ILE A 154 3.79 32.69 15.39
N PRO A 155 4.01 31.57 16.13
CA PRO A 155 4.93 31.57 17.28
C PRO A 155 6.34 32.00 16.87
N GLY A 156 7.02 32.75 17.76
CA GLY A 156 8.28 33.41 17.42
C GLY A 156 9.49 32.47 17.24
N SER A 157 9.49 31.29 17.88
CA SER A 157 10.63 30.36 17.82
C SER A 157 10.22 28.98 17.34
N SER A 158 9.30 28.33 18.01
CA SER A 158 8.73 27.03 17.66
C SER A 158 7.27 27.03 18.08
N GLY A 159 6.44 26.22 17.40
CA GLY A 159 5.03 26.11 17.75
C GLY A 159 4.15 25.82 16.55
N ILE A 160 2.85 25.77 16.81
CA ILE A 160 1.81 25.48 15.82
C ILE A 160 0.89 26.69 15.73
N SER A 161 0.58 27.14 14.51
CA SER A 161 -0.48 28.10 14.25
C SER A 161 -1.63 27.41 13.53
N LEU A 162 -2.81 27.36 14.17
CA LEU A 162 -4.00 26.72 13.61
C LEU A 162 -4.81 27.71 12.77
N PHE A 163 -5.05 27.35 11.52
CA PHE A 163 -6.01 28.04 10.68
C PHE A 163 -7.39 27.37 10.79
N THR A 164 -8.37 28.12 11.30
CA THR A 164 -9.77 27.69 11.37
C THR A 164 -10.59 28.51 10.38
N GLY A 165 -10.93 27.92 9.23
CA GLY A 165 -11.66 28.62 8.20
C GLY A 165 -11.70 27.86 6.88
N ARG A 166 -12.25 28.49 5.87
CA ARG A 166 -12.26 27.93 4.50
C ARG A 166 -10.88 28.12 3.88
N MET A 167 -10.31 27.09 3.27
CA MET A 167 -8.99 27.15 2.62
C MET A 167 -8.82 28.35 1.67
N ARG A 168 -9.86 28.74 0.94
CA ARG A 168 -9.87 29.94 0.08
C ARG A 168 -9.61 31.26 0.82
N GLU A 169 -9.68 31.27 2.14
CA GLU A 169 -9.45 32.46 2.98
C GLU A 169 -8.02 32.50 3.50
N LEU A 170 -7.28 31.39 3.39
CA LEU A 170 -5.91 31.25 3.86
C LEU A 170 -4.96 32.27 3.21
N GLY A 171 -5.07 32.47 1.90
CA GLY A 171 -4.19 33.37 1.14
C GLY A 171 -4.53 34.87 1.22
N LYS A 172 -5.59 35.27 1.95
CA LYS A 172 -6.01 36.68 2.02
C LYS A 172 -5.13 37.57 2.91
N ARG A 173 -4.28 36.96 3.74
CA ARG A 173 -3.39 37.66 4.64
C ARG A 173 -1.94 37.42 4.26
N GLN A 174 -1.16 38.47 4.10
CA GLN A 174 0.27 38.37 3.85
C GLN A 174 0.98 37.83 5.10
N LEU A 175 1.75 36.76 4.92
CA LEU A 175 2.67 36.28 5.93
C LEU A 175 3.92 37.14 5.97
N LYS A 176 4.47 37.38 7.18
CA LYS A 176 5.77 38.05 7.35
C LYS A 176 6.91 37.19 6.77
N ASN A 177 6.80 35.87 6.91
CA ASN A 177 7.78 34.89 6.42
C ASN A 177 7.12 33.97 5.40
N ILE A 178 7.80 33.70 4.31
CA ILE A 178 7.38 32.72 3.29
C ILE A 178 7.59 31.31 3.87
N PRO A 179 6.63 30.40 3.77
CA PRO A 179 6.81 29.00 4.15
C PRO A 179 7.96 28.35 3.37
N GLU A 180 8.81 27.61 4.06
CA GLU A 180 9.93 26.88 3.44
C GLU A 180 9.46 25.63 2.70
N SER A 181 8.34 25.07 3.11
CA SER A 181 7.71 23.90 2.47
C SER A 181 6.22 23.81 2.79
N ILE A 182 5.49 23.07 1.96
CA ILE A 182 4.11 22.67 2.22
C ILE A 182 4.04 21.14 2.22
N VAL A 183 3.38 20.57 3.21
CA VAL A 183 2.98 19.16 3.22
C VAL A 183 1.47 19.08 3.26
N CYS A 184 0.86 18.41 2.30
CA CYS A 184 -0.58 18.24 2.22
C CYS A 184 -0.99 16.78 2.04
N ILE A 185 -2.05 16.38 2.72
CA ILE A 185 -2.71 15.10 2.51
C ILE A 185 -3.89 15.36 1.57
N LEU A 186 -3.94 14.62 0.46
CA LEU A 186 -5.05 14.67 -0.50
C LEU A 186 -6.04 13.55 -0.14
N PRO A 187 -7.14 13.86 0.55
CA PRO A 187 -8.02 12.83 1.08
C PRO A 187 -8.89 12.24 -0.03
N ARG A 188 -9.11 10.93 0.04
CA ARG A 188 -10.16 10.30 -0.75
C ARG A 188 -11.52 10.76 -0.23
N PRO A 189 -12.49 11.08 -1.11
CA PRO A 189 -13.85 11.33 -0.70
C PRO A 189 -14.41 10.15 0.10
N ASN A 190 -14.81 10.42 1.34
CA ASN A 190 -15.39 9.43 2.24
C ASN A 190 -16.71 9.96 2.78
N GLN A 191 -17.82 9.59 2.12
CA GLN A 191 -19.16 10.07 2.48
C GLN A 191 -19.58 9.61 3.88
N ALA A 192 -19.19 8.40 4.29
CA ALA A 192 -19.48 7.90 5.63
C ALA A 192 -18.84 8.78 6.70
N PHE A 193 -17.55 9.06 6.56
CA PHE A 193 -16.82 9.90 7.50
C PHE A 193 -17.36 11.35 7.55
N TRP A 194 -17.69 11.92 6.39
CA TRP A 194 -18.28 13.27 6.35
C TRP A 194 -19.64 13.34 7.04
N THR A 195 -20.47 12.32 6.84
CA THR A 195 -21.78 12.24 7.51
C THR A 195 -21.61 12.10 9.01
N LEU A 196 -20.74 11.20 9.47
CA LEU A 196 -20.45 11.02 10.89
C LEU A 196 -19.83 12.28 11.51
N SER A 197 -18.88 12.91 10.85
CA SER A 197 -18.29 14.17 11.31
C SER A 197 -19.35 15.26 11.47
N THR A 198 -20.32 15.33 10.58
CA THR A 198 -21.44 16.29 10.70
C THR A 198 -22.35 15.95 11.87
N LEU A 199 -22.68 14.66 12.09
CA LEU A 199 -23.44 14.20 13.25
C LEU A 199 -22.72 14.55 14.56
N TRP A 200 -21.47 14.14 14.70
CA TRP A 200 -20.67 14.34 15.92
C TRP A 200 -20.47 15.81 16.25
N SER A 201 -20.09 16.61 15.27
CA SER A 201 -19.93 18.05 15.43
C SER A 201 -21.26 18.71 15.86
N SER A 202 -22.37 18.28 15.27
CA SER A 202 -23.69 18.83 15.59
C SER A 202 -24.17 18.41 16.99
N TRP A 203 -23.83 17.20 17.43
CA TRP A 203 -24.18 16.73 18.77
C TRP A 203 -23.37 17.45 19.87
N LEU A 204 -22.09 17.75 19.61
CA LEU A 204 -21.20 18.40 20.56
C LEU A 204 -21.35 19.93 20.59
N TRP A 205 -21.53 20.57 19.42
CA TRP A 205 -21.48 22.04 19.29
C TRP A 205 -22.82 22.68 18.94
N GLY A 206 -23.82 21.87 18.62
CA GLY A 206 -25.16 22.33 18.26
C GLY A 206 -25.31 22.73 16.79
N LYS A 207 -26.55 22.73 16.33
CA LYS A 207 -26.92 22.93 14.92
C LYS A 207 -26.53 24.30 14.33
N GLU A 208 -26.48 25.34 15.16
CA GLU A 208 -26.15 26.70 14.70
C GLU A 208 -24.68 26.81 14.28
N LYS A 209 -23.76 26.30 15.12
CA LYS A 209 -22.32 26.33 14.83
C LYS A 209 -21.95 25.43 13.65
N THR A 210 -22.74 24.41 13.39
CA THR A 210 -22.49 23.40 12.33
C THR A 210 -23.32 23.61 11.07
N ALA A 211 -24.05 24.73 10.99
CA ALA A 211 -24.92 25.03 9.82
C ALA A 211 -24.20 24.97 8.46
N SER A 212 -22.90 25.27 8.40
CA SER A 212 -22.10 25.17 7.18
C SER A 212 -21.86 23.74 6.71
N LEU A 213 -21.93 22.74 7.61
CA LEU A 213 -21.70 21.34 7.31
C LEU A 213 -22.87 20.69 6.58
N LYS A 214 -24.06 21.30 6.57
CA LYS A 214 -25.20 20.78 5.83
C LYS A 214 -24.90 20.59 4.33
N ASN A 215 -24.06 21.44 3.75
CA ASN A 215 -23.65 21.31 2.34
C ASN A 215 -22.88 20.02 2.04
N VAL A 216 -22.24 19.42 3.07
CA VAL A 216 -21.52 18.13 2.95
C VAL A 216 -22.52 16.99 2.81
N LEU A 217 -23.67 17.08 3.47
CA LEU A 217 -24.74 16.08 3.44
C LEU A 217 -25.55 16.09 2.15
N GLU A 218 -25.64 17.25 1.48
CA GLU A 218 -26.41 17.42 0.25
C GLU A 218 -25.71 16.80 -0.98
N ARG A 219 -24.46 16.39 -0.86
CA ARG A 219 -23.67 15.86 -1.98
C ARG A 219 -23.73 14.34 -2.02
N ARG A 220 -24.61 13.80 -2.86
CA ARG A 220 -24.76 12.35 -3.08
C ARG A 220 -23.85 11.78 -4.13
N ARG A 221 -23.39 12.60 -5.10
CA ARG A 221 -22.53 12.17 -6.20
C ARG A 221 -21.37 13.13 -6.30
N PHE A 222 -20.18 12.60 -6.22
CA PHE A 222 -18.99 13.29 -6.66
C PHE A 222 -18.40 12.46 -7.81
N ASP A 223 -17.97 13.16 -8.85
CA ASP A 223 -17.07 12.63 -9.86
C ASP A 223 -15.66 13.19 -9.63
N TRP A 224 -14.69 12.62 -10.30
CA TRP A 224 -13.31 13.04 -10.14
C TRP A 224 -13.06 14.45 -10.70
N TYR A 225 -13.84 14.92 -11.64
CA TYR A 225 -13.78 16.29 -12.12
C TYR A 225 -14.21 17.28 -11.05
N TRP A 226 -15.34 17.02 -10.36
CA TRP A 226 -15.75 17.83 -9.21
C TRP A 226 -14.69 17.82 -8.11
N HIS A 227 -14.09 16.65 -7.85
CA HIS A 227 -13.04 16.53 -6.82
C HIS A 227 -11.77 17.29 -7.20
N THR A 228 -11.37 17.30 -8.47
CA THR A 228 -10.29 18.14 -8.99
C THR A 228 -10.53 19.62 -8.70
N ASN A 229 -11.76 20.11 -8.95
CA ASN A 229 -12.12 21.51 -8.64
C ASN A 229 -12.07 21.80 -7.13
N ALA A 230 -12.51 20.86 -6.30
CA ALA A 230 -12.47 21.00 -4.84
C ALA A 230 -11.02 21.04 -4.32
N LEU A 231 -10.15 20.16 -4.79
CA LEU A 231 -8.72 20.16 -4.45
C LEU A 231 -8.03 21.43 -4.94
N GLN A 232 -8.29 21.87 -6.18
CA GLN A 232 -7.75 23.12 -6.72
C GLN A 232 -8.14 24.33 -5.86
N SER A 233 -9.40 24.39 -5.41
CA SER A 233 -9.88 25.46 -4.52
C SER A 233 -9.16 25.50 -3.17
N ALA A 234 -8.55 24.40 -2.75
CA ALA A 234 -7.72 24.32 -1.54
C ALA A 234 -6.23 24.61 -1.84
N LEU A 235 -5.70 24.12 -2.97
CA LEU A 235 -4.29 24.26 -3.33
C LEU A 235 -3.95 25.65 -3.86
N ALA A 236 -4.84 26.31 -4.62
CA ALA A 236 -4.57 27.63 -5.18
C ALA A 236 -4.28 28.72 -4.12
N PRO A 237 -4.99 28.81 -2.98
CA PRO A 237 -4.62 29.71 -1.90
C PRO A 237 -3.26 29.39 -1.28
N ALA A 238 -2.89 28.12 -1.21
CA ALA A 238 -1.58 27.69 -0.73
C ALA A 238 -0.46 28.14 -1.69
N ALA A 239 -0.71 28.10 -3.00
CA ALA A 239 0.22 28.60 -4.01
C ALA A 239 0.56 30.10 -3.84
N ALA A 240 -0.40 30.88 -3.36
CA ALA A 240 -0.20 32.31 -3.10
C ALA A 240 0.69 32.62 -1.87
N LEU A 241 0.92 31.62 -1.01
CA LEU A 241 1.71 31.79 0.22
C LEU A 241 3.19 31.41 0.06
N VAL A 242 3.55 30.75 -1.04
CA VAL A 242 4.90 30.19 -1.25
C VAL A 242 5.69 31.02 -2.27
N GLY A 243 7.00 30.97 -2.12
CA GLY A 243 7.94 31.51 -3.10
C GLY A 243 8.19 30.56 -4.28
N GLU A 244 8.90 31.05 -5.29
CA GLU A 244 9.40 30.21 -6.37
C GLU A 244 10.30 29.12 -5.79
N HIS A 245 10.17 27.89 -6.33
CA HIS A 245 10.92 26.70 -5.93
C HIS A 245 10.63 26.17 -4.52
N THR A 246 9.66 26.74 -3.78
CA THR A 246 9.23 26.14 -2.50
C THR A 246 8.72 24.71 -2.75
N PRO A 247 9.28 23.70 -2.07
CA PRO A 247 8.83 22.32 -2.22
C PRO A 247 7.45 22.11 -1.60
N ILE A 248 6.60 21.42 -2.36
CA ILE A 248 5.24 21.07 -1.95
C ILE A 248 5.12 19.57 -2.04
N LEU A 249 4.87 18.90 -0.93
CA LEU A 249 4.70 17.46 -0.84
C LEU A 249 3.22 17.11 -0.67
N GLY A 250 2.67 16.39 -1.64
CA GLY A 250 1.32 15.83 -1.60
C GLY A 250 1.36 14.34 -1.27
N LEU A 251 0.54 13.91 -0.32
CA LEU A 251 0.38 12.52 0.06
C LEU A 251 -1.04 12.07 -0.26
N ILE A 252 -1.17 10.96 -0.99
CA ILE A 252 -2.45 10.29 -1.27
C ILE A 252 -2.43 8.95 -0.54
N PRO A 253 -2.96 8.86 0.70
CA PRO A 253 -2.85 7.66 1.54
C PRO A 253 -3.66 6.48 1.02
N GLU A 254 -4.75 6.73 0.31
CA GLU A 254 -5.62 5.71 -0.28
C GLU A 254 -5.73 5.91 -1.79
N PRO A 255 -4.67 5.58 -2.54
CA PRO A 255 -4.61 5.92 -3.95
C PRO A 255 -5.58 5.08 -4.78
N VAL A 256 -6.34 5.76 -5.65
CA VAL A 256 -7.08 5.19 -6.76
C VAL A 256 -6.82 6.04 -8.00
N ALA A 257 -6.92 5.47 -9.18
CA ALA A 257 -6.57 6.14 -10.44
C ALA A 257 -7.21 7.53 -10.59
N GLY A 258 -8.51 7.64 -10.28
CA GLY A 258 -9.23 8.91 -10.36
C GLY A 258 -8.75 9.96 -9.35
N LEU A 259 -8.40 9.56 -8.12
CA LEU A 259 -7.90 10.50 -7.10
C LEU A 259 -6.49 11.00 -7.44
N VAL A 260 -5.61 10.11 -7.92
CA VAL A 260 -4.27 10.48 -8.38
C VAL A 260 -4.37 11.49 -9.52
N THR A 261 -5.22 11.21 -10.52
CA THR A 261 -5.48 12.13 -11.64
C THR A 261 -5.99 13.47 -11.13
N ALA A 262 -6.99 13.46 -10.26
CA ALA A 262 -7.59 14.67 -9.70
C ALA A 262 -6.57 15.52 -8.92
N GLY A 263 -5.73 14.88 -8.10
CA GLY A 263 -4.68 15.55 -7.32
C GLY A 263 -3.63 16.23 -8.21
N ILE A 264 -3.14 15.51 -9.21
CA ILE A 264 -2.10 16.04 -10.12
C ILE A 264 -2.67 17.16 -11.02
N GLN A 265 -3.88 17.00 -11.55
CA GLN A 265 -4.55 18.04 -12.33
C GLN A 265 -4.85 19.29 -11.49
N ALA A 266 -5.30 19.11 -10.25
CA ALA A 266 -5.55 20.22 -9.33
C ALA A 266 -4.26 20.98 -8.99
N GLY A 267 -3.15 20.27 -8.78
CA GLY A 267 -1.84 20.88 -8.60
C GLY A 267 -1.41 21.72 -9.81
N ALA A 268 -1.49 21.15 -11.02
CA ALA A 268 -1.20 21.86 -12.27
C ALA A 268 -2.07 23.12 -12.44
N ALA A 269 -3.39 22.99 -12.23
CA ALA A 269 -4.34 24.10 -12.32
C ALA A 269 -4.18 25.14 -11.18
N SER A 270 -3.38 24.86 -10.16
CA SER A 270 -3.01 25.78 -9.08
C SER A 270 -1.66 26.47 -9.31
N GLY A 271 -0.99 26.21 -10.43
CA GLY A 271 0.32 26.75 -10.76
C GLY A 271 1.50 25.97 -10.16
N PHE A 272 1.29 24.70 -9.79
CA PHE A 272 2.35 23.83 -9.31
C PHE A 272 2.95 23.02 -10.47
N PHE A 273 4.27 22.97 -10.50
CA PHE A 273 5.02 22.16 -11.44
C PHE A 273 5.44 20.84 -10.78
N LEU A 274 5.14 19.71 -11.44
CA LEU A 274 5.44 18.38 -10.92
C LEU A 274 6.94 18.06 -11.07
N SER A 275 7.66 17.99 -9.95
CA SER A 275 9.08 17.63 -9.90
C SER A 275 9.33 16.15 -9.66
N GLY A 276 8.47 15.47 -8.90
CA GLY A 276 8.65 14.07 -8.56
C GLY A 276 7.35 13.35 -8.20
N ALA A 277 7.38 12.03 -8.28
CA ALA A 277 6.35 11.17 -7.72
C ALA A 277 6.97 9.83 -7.33
N ALA A 278 6.46 9.22 -6.26
CA ALA A 278 6.87 7.90 -5.79
C ALA A 278 5.65 7.06 -5.40
N TYR A 279 5.74 5.77 -5.72
CA TYR A 279 4.70 4.81 -5.40
C TYR A 279 5.28 3.39 -5.30
N LYS A 280 5.14 2.76 -4.15
CA LYS A 280 5.68 1.41 -3.91
C LYS A 280 4.70 0.32 -4.34
N ASN A 281 3.55 0.26 -3.67
CA ASN A 281 2.51 -0.75 -3.90
C ASN A 281 1.11 -0.17 -3.63
N GLU A 282 0.07 -0.98 -3.78
CA GLU A 282 -1.34 -0.59 -3.68
C GLU A 282 -1.77 -0.18 -2.26
N THR A 283 -1.05 -0.63 -1.22
CA THR A 283 -1.33 -0.29 0.18
C THR A 283 -0.61 0.95 0.67
N ASP A 284 0.41 1.42 -0.08
CA ASP A 284 1.19 2.58 0.29
C ASP A 284 0.63 3.88 -0.33
N ALA A 285 0.90 5.00 0.34
CA ALA A 285 0.55 6.31 -0.19
C ALA A 285 1.30 6.63 -1.48
N VAL A 286 0.61 7.21 -2.47
CA VAL A 286 1.29 7.91 -3.56
C VAL A 286 1.83 9.22 -3.02
N GLN A 287 3.13 9.45 -3.22
CA GLN A 287 3.82 10.67 -2.85
C GLN A 287 4.05 11.50 -4.12
N ILE A 288 3.68 12.76 -4.06
CA ILE A 288 3.80 13.69 -5.18
C ILE A 288 4.61 14.89 -4.70
N GLN A 289 5.61 15.26 -5.46
CA GLN A 289 6.41 16.45 -5.19
C GLN A 289 6.18 17.48 -6.28
N TRP A 290 5.78 18.66 -5.85
CA TRP A 290 5.66 19.85 -6.69
C TRP A 290 6.59 20.96 -6.20
N HIS A 291 6.77 21.96 -7.02
CA HIS A 291 7.28 23.27 -6.64
C HIS A 291 6.41 24.34 -7.28
N SER A 292 6.43 25.53 -6.68
CA SER A 292 5.78 26.71 -7.26
C SER A 292 6.71 27.30 -8.30
N GLU A 293 6.21 27.54 -9.50
CA GLU A 293 6.92 28.23 -10.57
C GLU A 293 5.98 29.23 -11.24
N LYS A 294 6.46 30.44 -11.51
CA LYS A 294 5.70 31.41 -12.30
C LYS A 294 5.74 30.98 -13.75
N ILE A 295 4.76 30.16 -14.12
CA ILE A 295 4.66 29.64 -15.47
C ILE A 295 4.09 30.73 -16.37
N ASN A 296 4.96 31.33 -17.18
CA ASN A 296 4.56 32.15 -18.33
C ASN A 296 4.25 31.28 -19.55
N HIS A 297 3.84 30.02 -19.34
CA HIS A 297 3.60 29.08 -20.42
C HIS A 297 2.12 28.84 -20.62
N GLU A 298 1.69 28.90 -21.86
CA GLU A 298 0.41 28.33 -22.28
C GLU A 298 0.51 26.81 -22.28
N SER A 299 -0.59 26.10 -21.99
CA SER A 299 -0.64 24.64 -22.13
C SER A 299 -0.24 24.25 -23.55
N LYS A 300 0.75 23.36 -23.67
CA LYS A 300 1.22 22.92 -24.98
C LYS A 300 0.22 21.97 -25.60
N LYS A 301 -0.06 22.15 -26.87
CA LYS A 301 -0.81 21.15 -27.65
C LYS A 301 0.12 19.95 -27.89
N VAL A 302 -0.04 18.92 -27.06
CA VAL A 302 0.79 17.71 -27.07
C VAL A 302 -0.01 16.49 -27.52
N ASN A 303 0.68 15.50 -28.05
CA ASN A 303 0.05 14.23 -28.37
C ASN A 303 -0.04 13.36 -27.09
N THR A 304 -1.18 13.45 -26.42
CA THR A 304 -1.46 12.72 -25.15
C THR A 304 -1.24 11.21 -25.32
N HIS A 305 -1.77 10.61 -26.39
CA HIS A 305 -1.61 9.19 -26.67
C HIS A 305 -0.14 8.75 -26.75
N LYS A 306 0.69 9.55 -27.44
CA LYS A 306 2.13 9.26 -27.57
C LYS A 306 2.82 9.32 -26.23
N ILE A 307 2.60 10.39 -25.44
CA ILE A 307 3.23 10.55 -24.11
C ILE A 307 2.86 9.41 -23.17
N VAL A 308 1.59 9.04 -23.12
CA VAL A 308 1.12 7.92 -22.29
C VAL A 308 1.79 6.62 -22.70
N ARG A 309 1.84 6.33 -24.01
CA ARG A 309 2.45 5.10 -24.52
C ARG A 309 3.95 5.03 -24.22
N GLU A 310 4.68 6.13 -24.44
CA GLU A 310 6.12 6.20 -24.15
C GLU A 310 6.39 6.06 -22.65
N SER A 311 5.62 6.73 -21.80
CA SER A 311 5.80 6.63 -20.34
C SER A 311 5.53 5.22 -19.81
N ILE A 312 4.56 4.50 -20.36
CA ILE A 312 4.27 3.11 -20.00
C ILE A 312 5.42 2.20 -20.44
N HIS A 313 5.86 2.34 -21.68
CA HIS A 313 6.94 1.55 -22.24
C HIS A 313 8.23 1.71 -21.42
N ASP A 314 8.65 2.96 -21.18
CA ASP A 314 9.88 3.26 -20.46
C ASP A 314 9.82 2.76 -19.02
N LEU A 315 8.70 2.98 -18.31
CA LEU A 315 8.51 2.49 -16.95
C LEU A 315 8.62 0.97 -16.86
N LEU A 316 7.91 0.24 -17.74
CA LEU A 316 7.91 -1.21 -17.71
C LEU A 316 9.30 -1.77 -18.01
N LEU A 317 10.02 -1.21 -18.97
CA LEU A 317 11.40 -1.61 -19.27
C LEU A 317 12.35 -1.29 -18.11
N GLU A 318 12.17 -0.16 -17.44
CA GLU A 318 13.01 0.25 -16.31
C GLU A 318 12.78 -0.67 -15.09
N ILE A 319 11.53 -1.06 -14.80
CA ILE A 319 11.20 -2.04 -13.76
C ILE A 319 11.65 -3.45 -14.16
N GLY A 320 11.55 -3.80 -15.45
CA GLY A 320 11.91 -5.10 -15.99
C GLY A 320 10.97 -6.25 -15.62
N GLU A 321 9.86 -5.97 -14.96
CA GLU A 321 8.83 -6.94 -14.54
C GLU A 321 7.42 -6.34 -14.68
N PRO A 322 6.34 -7.17 -14.80
CA PRO A 322 4.98 -6.70 -14.88
C PRO A 322 4.57 -5.85 -13.68
N SER A 323 3.68 -4.91 -13.89
CA SER A 323 3.28 -3.96 -12.87
C SER A 323 1.77 -3.78 -12.81
N HIS A 324 1.28 -3.39 -11.63
CA HIS A 324 -0.14 -3.08 -11.41
C HIS A 324 -0.58 -1.83 -12.17
N TYR A 325 -1.86 -1.83 -12.58
CA TYR A 325 -2.49 -0.73 -13.29
C TYR A 325 -2.22 0.63 -12.63
N LEU A 326 -2.43 0.75 -11.32
CA LEU A 326 -2.33 2.02 -10.62
C LEU A 326 -0.93 2.65 -10.70
N LYS A 327 0.14 1.82 -10.65
CA LYS A 327 1.53 2.30 -10.81
C LYS A 327 1.76 2.86 -12.21
N ILE A 328 1.35 2.12 -13.22
CA ILE A 328 1.50 2.51 -14.63
C ILE A 328 0.66 3.75 -14.94
N HIS A 329 -0.59 3.78 -14.46
CA HIS A 329 -1.49 4.93 -14.58
C HIS A 329 -0.88 6.18 -13.94
N THR A 330 -0.37 6.06 -12.70
CA THR A 330 0.24 7.19 -11.97
C THR A 330 1.44 7.74 -12.73
N ALA A 331 2.32 6.87 -13.26
CA ALA A 331 3.46 7.29 -14.07
C ALA A 331 3.02 8.04 -15.35
N SER A 332 1.97 7.55 -16.00
CA SER A 332 1.43 8.17 -17.22
C SER A 332 0.85 9.56 -16.94
N ILE A 333 0.09 9.71 -15.84
CA ILE A 333 -0.44 11.01 -15.41
C ILE A 333 0.69 11.97 -15.04
N CYS A 334 1.73 11.49 -14.37
CA CYS A 334 2.92 12.29 -14.07
C CYS A 334 3.65 12.74 -15.34
N ALA A 335 3.75 11.88 -16.35
CA ALA A 335 4.37 12.23 -17.64
C ALA A 335 3.57 13.31 -18.37
N LEU A 336 2.24 13.22 -18.37
CA LEU A 336 1.36 14.25 -18.91
C LEU A 336 1.53 15.60 -18.18
N ALA A 337 1.60 15.58 -16.85
CA ALA A 337 1.79 16.80 -16.06
C ALA A 337 3.16 17.48 -16.38
N ARG A 338 4.24 16.70 -16.41
CA ARG A 338 5.59 17.21 -16.75
C ARG A 338 5.67 17.76 -18.18
N SER A 339 4.89 17.20 -19.09
CA SER A 339 4.80 17.66 -20.48
C SER A 339 3.91 18.89 -20.67
N LEU A 340 3.36 19.46 -19.58
CA LEU A 340 2.39 20.57 -19.58
C LEU A 340 1.15 20.27 -20.43
N ALA A 341 0.75 19.00 -20.49
CA ALA A 341 -0.45 18.57 -21.20
C ALA A 341 -1.73 19.03 -20.51
N PHE A 342 -1.69 19.18 -19.18
CA PHE A 342 -2.84 19.62 -18.40
C PHE A 342 -3.03 21.14 -18.46
N PRO A 343 -4.29 21.62 -18.42
CA PRO A 343 -4.57 23.03 -18.28
C PRO A 343 -3.95 23.63 -17.00
N LEU A 344 -3.36 24.80 -17.13
CA LEU A 344 -2.70 25.52 -16.05
C LEU A 344 -3.67 26.36 -15.20
N THR A 345 -4.92 26.45 -15.62
CA THR A 345 -5.98 27.14 -14.88
C THR A 345 -7.24 26.29 -14.86
N ILE A 346 -7.99 26.40 -13.77
CA ILE A 346 -9.23 25.62 -13.59
C ILE A 346 -10.30 25.96 -14.62
N GLN A 347 -10.32 27.20 -15.13
CA GLN A 347 -11.26 27.64 -16.17
C GLN A 347 -11.03 26.91 -17.51
N GLN A 348 -9.80 26.47 -17.77
CA GLN A 348 -9.42 25.74 -18.97
C GLN A 348 -9.65 24.24 -18.83
N LEU A 349 -9.75 23.71 -17.61
CA LEU A 349 -10.05 22.33 -17.34
C LEU A 349 -11.57 22.13 -17.35
N THR A 350 -12.12 21.76 -18.52
CA THR A 350 -13.54 21.41 -18.65
C THR A 350 -13.75 19.91 -18.39
N TYR A 351 -15.02 19.54 -18.14
CA TYR A 351 -15.39 18.13 -17.97
C TYR A 351 -14.99 17.29 -19.18
N GLU A 352 -15.23 17.81 -20.39
CA GLU A 352 -14.90 17.14 -21.65
C GLU A 352 -13.40 16.85 -21.76
N LYS A 353 -12.55 17.82 -21.41
CA LYS A 353 -11.10 17.64 -21.40
C LYS A 353 -10.66 16.60 -20.38
N ALA A 354 -11.23 16.62 -19.18
CA ALA A 354 -10.92 15.62 -18.16
C ALA A 354 -11.27 14.20 -18.65
N MET A 355 -12.43 14.05 -19.29
CA MET A 355 -12.86 12.78 -19.88
C MET A 355 -12.00 12.36 -21.09
N GLU A 356 -11.51 13.32 -21.88
CA GLU A 356 -10.59 13.07 -22.99
C GLU A 356 -9.29 12.39 -22.51
N TYR A 357 -8.65 12.92 -21.46
CA TYR A 357 -7.45 12.30 -20.89
C TYR A 357 -7.70 10.87 -20.41
N GLN A 358 -8.82 10.65 -19.73
CA GLN A 358 -9.19 9.31 -19.26
C GLN A 358 -9.45 8.35 -20.45
N SER A 359 -10.10 8.85 -21.51
CA SER A 359 -10.36 8.06 -22.72
C SER A 359 -9.06 7.68 -23.43
N GLU A 360 -8.11 8.61 -23.56
CA GLU A 360 -6.80 8.31 -24.18
C GLU A 360 -5.98 7.29 -23.38
N LEU A 361 -5.97 7.40 -22.06
CA LEU A 361 -5.36 6.37 -21.20
C LEU A 361 -5.99 4.99 -21.43
N SER A 362 -7.33 4.92 -21.38
CA SER A 362 -8.05 3.67 -21.59
C SER A 362 -7.77 3.05 -22.97
N LYS A 363 -7.67 3.85 -24.03
CA LYS A 363 -7.33 3.38 -25.39
C LYS A 363 -5.94 2.72 -25.43
N VAL A 364 -4.96 3.28 -24.72
CA VAL A 364 -3.62 2.72 -24.68
C VAL A 364 -3.61 1.39 -23.92
N PHE A 365 -4.30 1.32 -22.77
CA PHE A 365 -4.40 0.07 -22.00
C PHE A 365 -5.16 -1.04 -22.73
N LEU A 366 -6.23 -0.69 -23.45
CA LEU A 366 -7.02 -1.67 -24.21
C LEU A 366 -6.36 -2.11 -25.53
N ASN A 367 -5.21 -1.55 -25.89
CA ASN A 367 -4.48 -1.94 -27.09
C ASN A 367 -3.69 -3.23 -26.85
N SER A 368 -4.28 -4.37 -27.17
CA SER A 368 -3.68 -5.72 -27.03
C SER A 368 -2.40 -5.95 -27.86
N LYS A 369 -2.12 -5.10 -28.87
CA LYS A 369 -0.85 -5.13 -29.63
C LYS A 369 0.28 -4.39 -28.89
N PHE A 370 -0.05 -3.61 -27.86
CA PHE A 370 0.90 -2.86 -27.08
C PHE A 370 1.07 -3.43 -25.67
N LEU A 371 -0.02 -3.79 -24.99
CA LEU A 371 -0.01 -4.33 -23.62
C LEU A 371 -0.69 -5.69 -23.54
N ARG A 372 -0.12 -6.57 -22.72
CA ARG A 372 -0.68 -7.84 -22.30
C ARG A 372 -0.95 -7.80 -20.80
N ARG A 373 -2.06 -8.37 -20.37
CA ARG A 373 -2.44 -8.51 -18.96
C ARG A 373 -2.31 -9.96 -18.51
N PHE A 374 -1.86 -10.13 -17.27
CA PHE A 374 -1.67 -11.43 -16.60
C PHE A 374 -2.55 -11.52 -15.35
N ASP A 375 -2.80 -12.73 -14.89
CA ASP A 375 -3.45 -13.07 -13.62
C ASP A 375 -4.79 -12.36 -13.37
N SER A 376 -5.57 -12.12 -14.43
CA SER A 376 -6.91 -11.55 -14.31
C SER A 376 -7.85 -12.01 -15.40
N THR A 377 -9.06 -12.36 -14.98
CA THR A 377 -10.22 -12.63 -15.85
C THR A 377 -11.26 -11.48 -15.78
N ALA A 378 -11.07 -10.51 -14.90
CA ALA A 378 -11.97 -9.38 -14.72
C ALA A 378 -11.94 -8.42 -15.92
N GLN A 379 -13.05 -7.71 -16.16
CA GLN A 379 -13.14 -6.73 -17.26
C GLN A 379 -12.55 -5.37 -16.87
N ASP A 380 -12.41 -5.07 -15.57
CA ASP A 380 -11.83 -3.82 -15.13
C ASP A 380 -10.32 -3.76 -15.44
N LEU A 381 -9.78 -2.55 -15.58
CA LEU A 381 -8.36 -2.33 -15.87
C LEU A 381 -7.48 -2.45 -14.62
N GLU A 382 -8.05 -2.37 -13.42
CA GLU A 382 -7.32 -2.29 -12.15
C GLU A 382 -6.85 -3.66 -11.68
N SER A 383 -7.43 -4.75 -12.20
CA SER A 383 -7.06 -6.12 -11.82
C SER A 383 -5.91 -6.68 -12.67
N GLY A 384 -5.05 -7.50 -12.04
CA GLY A 384 -3.95 -8.19 -12.68
C GLY A 384 -2.71 -7.33 -12.93
N LEU A 385 -1.74 -7.93 -13.59
CA LEU A 385 -0.44 -7.34 -13.89
C LEU A 385 -0.29 -7.05 -15.38
N TRP A 386 0.30 -5.93 -15.72
CA TRP A 386 0.44 -5.46 -17.09
C TRP A 386 1.91 -5.48 -17.55
N TRP A 387 2.13 -5.91 -18.77
CA TRP A 387 3.43 -5.89 -19.45
C TRP A 387 3.28 -5.56 -20.93
N LEU A 388 4.40 -5.30 -21.61
CA LEU A 388 4.43 -5.10 -23.05
C LEU A 388 3.99 -6.38 -23.78
N ALA A 389 3.22 -6.24 -24.87
CA ALA A 389 2.74 -7.37 -25.65
C ALA A 389 3.87 -8.04 -26.46
N GLN A 390 4.86 -7.27 -26.89
CA GLN A 390 6.10 -7.78 -27.43
C GLN A 390 7.02 -8.08 -26.25
N ASP A 391 7.43 -9.35 -26.13
CA ASP A 391 8.27 -9.81 -25.01
C ASP A 391 9.70 -9.27 -25.21
N GLU A 392 9.94 -8.04 -24.78
CA GLU A 392 11.27 -7.50 -24.63
C GLU A 392 11.88 -8.08 -23.35
N HIS A 393 12.74 -9.09 -23.53
CA HIS A 393 13.41 -9.72 -22.40
C HIS A 393 14.41 -8.76 -21.76
N ASN A 394 14.06 -8.22 -20.61
CA ASN A 394 14.99 -7.49 -19.75
C ASN A 394 15.70 -8.46 -18.80
N LYS A 395 17.03 -8.59 -18.93
CA LYS A 395 17.84 -9.48 -18.09
C LYS A 395 17.91 -9.03 -16.61
N ASN A 396 17.58 -7.78 -16.32
CA ASN A 396 17.68 -7.20 -14.99
C ASN A 396 16.30 -6.70 -14.54
N THR A 397 15.61 -7.47 -13.72
CA THR A 397 14.38 -7.04 -13.06
C THR A 397 14.69 -6.19 -11.83
N LEU A 398 13.74 -5.35 -11.40
CA LEU A 398 13.87 -4.59 -10.15
C LEU A 398 14.14 -5.52 -8.96
N ALA A 399 13.45 -6.66 -8.90
CA ALA A 399 13.65 -7.65 -7.84
C ALA A 399 15.10 -8.18 -7.81
N ASP A 400 15.71 -8.43 -8.98
CA ASP A 400 17.10 -8.86 -9.07
C ASP A 400 18.08 -7.75 -8.68
N LEU A 401 17.81 -6.51 -9.09
CA LEU A 401 18.66 -5.36 -8.75
C LEU A 401 18.63 -5.07 -7.24
N VAL A 402 17.46 -5.18 -6.60
CA VAL A 402 17.30 -5.01 -5.15
C VAL A 402 18.04 -6.11 -4.38
N GLU A 403 17.93 -7.38 -4.82
CA GLU A 403 18.69 -8.48 -4.22
C GLU A 403 20.20 -8.20 -4.26
N ILE A 404 20.72 -7.81 -5.43
CA ILE A 404 22.14 -7.50 -5.60
C ILE A 404 22.58 -6.38 -4.66
N GLU A 405 21.81 -5.31 -4.54
CA GLU A 405 22.17 -4.16 -3.72
C GLU A 405 22.15 -4.51 -2.22
N ILE A 406 21.14 -5.24 -1.75
CA ILE A 406 21.07 -5.71 -0.35
C ILE A 406 22.27 -6.61 -0.04
N VAL A 407 22.61 -7.55 -0.92
CA VAL A 407 23.76 -8.44 -0.71
C VAL A 407 25.06 -7.65 -0.63
N LYS A 408 25.26 -6.64 -1.50
CA LYS A 408 26.44 -5.75 -1.42
C LYS A 408 26.52 -5.01 -0.09
N MET A 409 25.41 -4.43 0.38
CA MET A 409 25.37 -3.73 1.66
C MET A 409 25.76 -4.67 2.80
N LEU A 410 25.19 -5.88 2.86
CA LEU A 410 25.49 -6.88 3.88
C LEU A 410 26.92 -7.41 3.82
N GLN A 411 27.58 -7.39 2.65
CA GLN A 411 28.99 -7.79 2.50
C GLN A 411 29.97 -6.69 2.95
N VAL A 412 29.59 -5.44 2.75
CA VAL A 412 30.46 -4.29 3.09
C VAL A 412 30.36 -3.97 4.58
N GLU A 413 29.16 -3.98 5.14
CA GLU A 413 28.90 -3.59 6.54
C GLU A 413 28.65 -4.84 7.40
N LYS A 414 29.35 -4.95 8.54
CA LYS A 414 29.16 -6.09 9.46
C LYS A 414 27.76 -6.13 10.08
N GLN A 415 27.16 -4.97 10.28
CA GLN A 415 25.82 -4.78 10.88
C GLN A 415 25.13 -3.64 10.15
N VAL A 416 23.94 -3.88 9.64
CA VAL A 416 23.16 -2.88 8.91
C VAL A 416 21.79 -2.71 9.56
N PHE A 417 21.45 -1.50 9.97
CA PHE A 417 20.13 -1.19 10.55
C PHE A 417 19.04 -1.22 9.49
N SER A 418 17.85 -1.70 9.85
CA SER A 418 16.71 -1.78 8.94
C SER A 418 16.36 -0.42 8.32
N SER A 419 16.42 0.65 9.10
CA SER A 419 16.19 2.03 8.62
C SER A 419 17.22 2.47 7.59
N ARG A 420 18.49 2.11 7.77
CA ARG A 420 19.58 2.40 6.85
C ARG A 420 19.39 1.68 5.52
N ILE A 421 19.05 0.38 5.56
CA ILE A 421 18.77 -0.40 4.36
C ILE A 421 17.65 0.27 3.55
N GLN A 422 16.56 0.63 4.20
CA GLN A 422 15.42 1.28 3.53
C GLN A 422 15.81 2.64 2.93
N GLN A 423 16.57 3.44 3.65
CA GLN A 423 17.03 4.76 3.18
C GLN A 423 17.92 4.62 1.93
N ASP A 424 18.92 3.74 1.96
CA ASP A 424 19.86 3.55 0.86
C ASP A 424 19.15 2.96 -0.37
N LEU A 425 18.23 2.02 -0.18
CA LEU A 425 17.42 1.47 -1.27
C LEU A 425 16.49 2.52 -1.88
N ASN A 426 15.84 3.37 -1.08
CA ASN A 426 15.00 4.46 -1.59
C ASN A 426 15.82 5.50 -2.39
N GLN A 427 17.06 5.75 -2.00
CA GLN A 427 17.96 6.63 -2.77
C GLN A 427 18.42 5.97 -4.07
N ARG A 428 18.71 4.68 -4.03
CA ARG A 428 19.18 3.93 -5.21
C ARG A 428 18.08 3.67 -6.23
N PHE A 429 16.86 3.43 -5.75
CA PHE A 429 15.67 3.12 -6.54
C PHE A 429 14.56 4.13 -6.24
N PRO A 430 14.66 5.38 -6.72
CA PRO A 430 13.69 6.43 -6.40
C PRO A 430 12.40 6.30 -7.20
N GLY A 431 11.36 6.95 -6.74
CA GLY A 431 10.12 7.13 -7.49
C GLY A 431 9.33 5.83 -7.65
N PHE A 432 9.07 5.46 -8.89
CA PHE A 432 8.32 4.23 -9.22
C PHE A 432 9.17 2.96 -9.11
N LEU A 433 10.48 3.09 -8.97
CA LEU A 433 11.39 1.98 -8.73
C LEU A 433 11.55 1.65 -7.23
N THR A 434 10.97 2.43 -6.33
CA THR A 434 11.08 2.19 -4.89
C THR A 434 10.59 0.79 -4.55
N PRO A 435 11.44 -0.08 -3.96
CA PRO A 435 11.10 -1.47 -3.72
C PRO A 435 10.06 -1.62 -2.60
N GLN A 436 9.22 -2.65 -2.74
CA GLN A 436 8.25 -3.02 -1.72
C GLN A 436 8.96 -3.60 -0.49
N SER A 437 8.40 -3.34 0.69
CA SER A 437 8.96 -3.83 1.96
C SER A 437 9.06 -5.35 2.01
N GLU A 438 8.10 -6.06 1.43
CA GLU A 438 8.09 -7.51 1.33
C GLU A 438 9.29 -8.06 0.55
N LEU A 439 9.61 -7.46 -0.61
CA LEU A 439 10.79 -7.84 -1.40
C LEU A 439 12.07 -7.67 -0.58
N ILE A 440 12.20 -6.53 0.12
CA ILE A 440 13.35 -6.26 0.99
C ILE A 440 13.46 -7.34 2.08
N MET A 441 12.35 -7.69 2.73
CA MET A 441 12.33 -8.69 3.79
C MET A 441 12.65 -10.10 3.27
N HIS A 442 12.15 -10.49 2.08
CA HIS A 442 12.50 -11.76 1.45
C HIS A 442 13.99 -11.83 1.09
N CYS A 443 14.56 -10.73 0.59
CA CYS A 443 16.01 -10.65 0.35
C CYS A 443 16.79 -10.80 1.65
N LEU A 444 16.50 -10.02 2.68
CA LEU A 444 17.15 -10.07 3.97
C LEU A 444 17.03 -11.45 4.62
N GLY A 445 15.84 -12.01 4.68
CA GLY A 445 15.58 -13.35 5.21
C GLY A 445 16.33 -14.46 4.48
N SER A 446 16.64 -14.25 3.19
CA SER A 446 17.42 -15.21 2.39
C SER A 446 18.91 -15.20 2.70
N TYR A 447 19.49 -14.04 3.05
CA TYR A 447 20.95 -13.86 3.18
C TYR A 447 21.43 -13.57 4.60
N ALA A 448 20.59 -12.99 5.45
CA ALA A 448 21.00 -12.43 6.71
C ALA A 448 20.23 -13.00 7.91
N GLU A 449 20.70 -12.69 9.10
CA GLU A 449 20.05 -12.92 10.38
C GLU A 449 19.76 -11.58 11.04
N ILE A 450 18.58 -11.47 11.69
CA ILE A 450 18.16 -10.27 12.40
C ILE A 450 18.45 -10.39 13.90
N ASP A 451 19.06 -9.36 14.48
CA ASP A 451 18.99 -9.12 15.93
C ASP A 451 17.74 -8.25 16.20
N ILE A 452 16.67 -8.89 16.65
CA ILE A 452 15.37 -8.23 16.90
C ILE A 452 15.51 -7.15 17.98
N THR A 453 16.36 -7.38 18.99
CA THR A 453 16.52 -6.46 20.13
C THR A 453 17.14 -5.14 19.71
N ARG A 454 18.08 -5.19 18.76
CA ARG A 454 18.84 -4.02 18.29
C ARG A 454 18.45 -3.55 16.90
N ASN A 455 17.53 -4.27 16.24
CA ASN A 455 16.98 -3.97 14.92
C ASN A 455 18.05 -3.81 13.82
N PHE A 456 19.05 -4.73 13.80
CA PHE A 456 20.05 -4.79 12.74
C PHE A 456 20.16 -6.19 12.12
N TRP A 457 20.65 -6.21 10.88
CA TRP A 457 20.87 -7.41 10.08
C TRP A 457 22.36 -7.69 9.95
N THR A 458 22.73 -8.97 9.97
CA THR A 458 24.10 -9.46 9.79
C THR A 458 24.12 -10.56 8.74
N LEU A 459 25.04 -10.50 7.80
CA LEU A 459 25.23 -11.56 6.80
C LEU A 459 25.52 -12.90 7.49
N ARG A 460 24.80 -13.95 7.12
CA ARG A 460 25.08 -15.29 7.68
C ARG A 460 26.51 -15.73 7.33
N LYS A 461 27.17 -16.42 8.23
CA LYS A 461 28.58 -16.86 8.06
C LYS A 461 28.80 -17.67 6.78
N ASN A 462 27.86 -18.54 6.45
CA ASN A 462 27.90 -19.38 5.23
C ASN A 462 27.55 -18.62 3.94
N GLU A 463 27.18 -17.35 4.03
CA GLU A 463 26.87 -16.47 2.89
C GLU A 463 28.05 -15.57 2.50
N SER A 464 29.18 -15.65 3.20
CA SER A 464 30.39 -14.94 2.79
C SER A 464 30.84 -15.42 1.40
N THR A 465 31.43 -14.54 0.62
CA THR A 465 31.88 -14.81 -0.76
C THR A 465 32.80 -16.02 -0.83
N ASP A 466 33.75 -16.12 0.12
CA ASP A 466 34.72 -17.23 0.16
C ASP A 466 34.06 -18.58 0.45
N GLU A 467 33.16 -18.61 1.44
CA GLU A 467 32.45 -19.88 1.78
C GLU A 467 31.52 -20.31 0.66
N ARG A 468 30.80 -19.37 0.01
CA ARG A 468 29.93 -19.68 -1.12
C ARG A 468 30.73 -20.15 -2.35
N SER A 469 31.86 -19.53 -2.66
CA SER A 469 32.75 -20.01 -3.75
C SER A 469 33.26 -21.43 -3.50
N LYS A 470 33.69 -21.74 -2.28
CA LYS A 470 34.12 -23.09 -1.89
C LYS A 470 32.96 -24.10 -2.02
N ASP A 471 31.77 -23.69 -1.58
CA ASP A 471 30.58 -24.54 -1.63
C ASP A 471 30.14 -24.84 -3.08
N LEU A 472 30.10 -23.83 -3.94
CA LEU A 472 29.79 -23.98 -5.36
C LEU A 472 30.78 -24.91 -6.07
N ASN A 473 32.08 -24.75 -5.82
CA ASN A 473 33.11 -25.64 -6.39
C ASN A 473 32.94 -27.10 -5.94
N LYS A 474 32.60 -27.34 -4.66
CA LYS A 474 32.28 -28.68 -4.17
C LYS A 474 31.05 -29.28 -4.84
N LEU A 475 29.99 -28.48 -4.97
CA LEU A 475 28.74 -28.92 -5.61
C LEU A 475 28.95 -29.20 -7.10
N LYS A 476 29.75 -28.38 -7.82
CA LYS A 476 30.14 -28.66 -9.19
C LYS A 476 30.80 -30.06 -9.31
N GLY A 477 31.80 -30.33 -8.47
CA GLY A 477 32.47 -31.63 -8.45
C GLY A 477 31.54 -32.80 -8.07
N LEU A 478 30.51 -32.57 -7.26
CA LEU A 478 29.47 -33.59 -6.98
C LEU A 478 28.60 -33.85 -8.22
N ILE A 479 28.15 -32.83 -8.94
CA ILE A 479 27.35 -32.95 -10.17
C ILE A 479 28.13 -33.72 -11.23
N GLU A 480 29.41 -33.43 -11.43
CA GLU A 480 30.30 -34.12 -12.36
C GLU A 480 30.46 -35.62 -11.99
N LYS A 481 30.70 -35.93 -10.72
CA LYS A 481 30.80 -37.29 -10.20
C LYS A 481 29.49 -38.08 -10.33
N MET A 482 28.37 -37.44 -10.01
CA MET A 482 27.03 -38.02 -10.17
C MET A 482 26.78 -38.38 -11.64
N GLY A 483 27.04 -37.44 -12.56
CA GLY A 483 26.92 -37.68 -13.99
C GLY A 483 27.75 -38.89 -14.42
N ALA A 484 29.01 -38.96 -14.03
CA ALA A 484 29.89 -40.10 -14.34
C ALA A 484 29.38 -41.41 -13.76
N SER A 485 28.78 -41.43 -12.57
CA SER A 485 28.26 -42.64 -11.93
C SER A 485 27.02 -43.22 -12.61
N ILE A 486 26.23 -42.41 -13.29
CA ILE A 486 25.02 -42.78 -14.05
C ILE A 486 25.27 -42.89 -15.57
N GLY A 487 26.53 -42.81 -15.99
CA GLY A 487 26.90 -42.97 -17.40
C GLY A 487 26.64 -41.75 -18.28
N VAL A 488 26.56 -40.58 -17.70
CA VAL A 488 26.35 -39.28 -18.36
C VAL A 488 27.69 -38.56 -18.51
N VAL A 489 27.92 -37.92 -19.65
CA VAL A 489 29.06 -37.06 -19.90
C VAL A 489 28.69 -35.65 -19.48
N ALA A 490 29.41 -35.08 -18.51
CA ALA A 490 29.22 -33.71 -18.04
C ALA A 490 30.24 -32.78 -18.72
N ASP A 491 29.77 -31.65 -19.28
CA ASP A 491 30.59 -30.65 -19.91
C ASP A 491 30.08 -29.22 -19.61
N GLY A 492 30.98 -28.27 -19.61
CA GLY A 492 30.66 -26.85 -19.34
C GLY A 492 30.88 -26.44 -17.88
N GLU A 493 30.83 -25.15 -17.65
CA GLU A 493 31.05 -24.58 -16.30
C GLU A 493 29.74 -24.17 -15.60
N ASN A 494 28.92 -23.41 -16.28
CA ASN A 494 27.59 -23.02 -15.78
C ASN A 494 26.77 -22.41 -16.97
N PRO A 495 25.87 -23.17 -17.60
CA PRO A 495 25.35 -24.47 -17.15
C PRO A 495 26.35 -25.63 -17.31
N ILE A 496 26.24 -26.62 -16.44
CA ILE A 496 26.86 -27.94 -16.60
C ILE A 496 25.89 -28.78 -17.44
N ASN A 497 26.33 -29.11 -18.64
CA ASN A 497 25.50 -29.90 -19.60
C ASN A 497 25.69 -31.39 -19.39
N TRP A 498 24.61 -32.13 -19.24
CA TRP A 498 24.61 -33.58 -19.12
C TRP A 498 24.14 -34.25 -20.45
N PHE A 499 25.03 -34.97 -21.09
CA PHE A 499 24.78 -35.68 -22.35
C PHE A 499 24.61 -37.16 -22.12
N ILE A 500 23.54 -37.73 -22.69
CA ILE A 500 23.24 -39.17 -22.63
C ILE A 500 23.57 -39.82 -23.98
N GLY A 501 24.40 -40.86 -23.98
CA GLY A 501 24.83 -41.53 -25.19
C GLY A 501 26.09 -40.97 -25.83
N LYS A 502 26.43 -41.42 -27.06
CA LYS A 502 27.67 -41.07 -27.75
C LYS A 502 27.56 -39.80 -28.63
N GLU A 503 26.37 -39.36 -28.92
CA GLU A 503 26.11 -38.17 -29.73
C GLU A 503 25.95 -36.96 -28.81
N MET A 504 26.96 -36.07 -28.75
CA MET A 504 26.97 -34.89 -27.91
C MET A 504 26.32 -33.67 -28.59
N GLU A 505 25.28 -33.88 -29.39
CA GLU A 505 24.65 -32.75 -30.12
C GLU A 505 23.72 -31.94 -29.23
N THR A 506 22.90 -32.56 -28.39
CA THR A 506 21.98 -31.87 -27.47
C THR A 506 22.08 -32.45 -26.07
N PRO A 507 22.26 -31.62 -25.03
CA PRO A 507 22.24 -32.12 -23.65
C PRO A 507 20.82 -32.53 -23.23
N ARG A 508 20.71 -33.56 -22.42
CA ARG A 508 19.44 -33.96 -21.77
C ARG A 508 19.08 -32.99 -20.67
N TYR A 509 20.09 -32.57 -19.88
CA TYR A 509 19.94 -31.61 -18.79
C TYR A 509 20.95 -30.47 -18.89
N GLN A 510 20.50 -29.26 -18.56
CA GLN A 510 21.35 -28.09 -18.32
C GLN A 510 21.23 -27.70 -16.84
N ILE A 511 22.31 -27.89 -16.09
CA ILE A 511 22.31 -27.67 -14.64
C ILE A 511 22.95 -26.31 -14.34
N TYR A 512 22.14 -25.38 -13.87
CA TYR A 512 22.54 -24.02 -13.49
C TYR A 512 22.80 -23.97 -11.97
N LEU A 513 24.05 -23.83 -11.58
CA LEU A 513 24.44 -23.75 -10.18
C LEU A 513 24.56 -22.29 -9.73
N SER A 514 23.76 -21.88 -8.76
CA SER A 514 23.73 -20.50 -8.28
C SER A 514 23.65 -20.39 -6.77
N ALA A 515 24.40 -19.45 -6.17
CA ALA A 515 24.27 -19.07 -4.76
C ALA A 515 23.20 -17.98 -4.52
N SER A 516 22.67 -17.38 -5.61
CA SER A 516 21.69 -16.30 -5.58
C SER A 516 20.32 -16.77 -6.10
N ALA A 517 19.29 -15.92 -5.93
CA ALA A 517 17.96 -16.12 -6.49
C ALA A 517 17.78 -15.38 -7.85
N LEU A 518 18.85 -15.12 -8.58
CA LEU A 518 18.85 -14.38 -9.85
C LEU A 518 18.46 -15.27 -11.04
N ILE A 519 17.31 -15.95 -10.94
CA ILE A 519 16.86 -16.92 -11.92
C ILE A 519 16.61 -16.31 -13.31
N ASN A 520 16.14 -15.07 -13.36
CA ASN A 520 15.82 -14.38 -14.61
C ASN A 520 17.03 -14.26 -15.56
N ARG A 521 18.27 -14.28 -15.04
CA ARG A 521 19.50 -14.27 -15.83
C ARG A 521 19.69 -15.52 -16.67
N PHE A 522 19.15 -16.65 -16.20
CA PHE A 522 19.33 -17.96 -16.83
C PHE A 522 18.18 -18.30 -17.78
N THR A 523 16.96 -17.89 -17.44
CA THR A 523 15.75 -18.23 -18.23
C THR A 523 15.70 -17.59 -19.62
N GLY A 524 16.45 -16.52 -19.85
CA GLY A 524 16.56 -15.86 -21.16
C GLY A 524 17.63 -16.44 -22.08
N LEU A 525 18.39 -17.44 -21.64
CA LEU A 525 19.50 -18.03 -22.42
C LEU A 525 19.06 -19.28 -23.20
N GLN A 526 17.86 -19.80 -22.95
CA GLN A 526 17.35 -20.97 -23.67
C GLN A 526 16.92 -20.58 -25.09
N GLU A 527 17.68 -21.03 -26.06
CA GLU A 527 17.19 -21.19 -27.42
C GLU A 527 16.21 -22.37 -27.43
N SER A 528 15.07 -22.20 -28.09
CA SER A 528 13.96 -23.13 -28.22
C SER A 528 14.39 -24.60 -28.46
N GLY A 529 14.25 -25.47 -27.46
CA GLY A 529 14.52 -26.87 -27.56
C GLY A 529 14.07 -27.68 -26.33
N ALA A 530 13.81 -28.94 -26.47
CA ALA A 530 13.34 -29.86 -25.42
C ALA A 530 14.44 -30.24 -24.40
N VAL A 531 15.24 -29.25 -23.92
CA VAL A 531 16.29 -29.49 -22.94
C VAL A 531 15.76 -29.15 -21.55
N GLU A 532 15.81 -30.12 -20.63
CA GLU A 532 15.41 -29.91 -19.24
C GLU A 532 16.47 -29.07 -18.50
N SER A 533 16.05 -28.00 -17.83
CA SER A 533 16.91 -27.08 -17.07
C SER A 533 16.72 -27.30 -15.58
N VAL A 534 17.82 -27.43 -14.85
CA VAL A 534 17.79 -27.64 -13.40
C VAL A 534 18.48 -26.46 -12.72
N PHE A 535 17.73 -25.66 -11.97
CA PHE A 535 18.27 -24.57 -11.17
C PHE A 535 18.60 -25.08 -9.76
N VAL A 536 19.90 -25.12 -9.46
CA VAL A 536 20.44 -25.65 -8.19
C VAL A 536 20.85 -24.48 -7.28
N PHE A 537 20.24 -24.38 -6.09
CA PHE A 537 20.35 -23.20 -5.24
C PHE A 537 20.31 -23.51 -3.74
N PRO A 538 20.78 -22.59 -2.85
CA PRO A 538 20.65 -22.76 -1.40
C PRO A 538 19.18 -22.73 -0.97
N GLY A 539 18.75 -23.67 -0.12
CA GLY A 539 17.37 -23.72 0.36
C GLY A 539 16.85 -22.42 1.01
N SER A 540 17.76 -21.59 1.56
CA SER A 540 17.41 -20.26 2.08
C SER A 540 16.89 -19.27 1.02
N ARG A 541 17.01 -19.56 -0.26
CA ARG A 541 16.51 -18.73 -1.36
C ARG A 541 15.06 -19.07 -1.76
N SER A 542 14.49 -20.17 -1.26
CA SER A 542 13.16 -20.65 -1.68
C SER A 542 12.08 -19.57 -1.58
N ALA A 543 11.96 -18.91 -0.44
CA ALA A 543 10.96 -17.85 -0.25
C ALA A 543 11.16 -16.66 -1.19
N LEU A 544 12.42 -16.27 -1.47
CA LEU A 544 12.71 -15.19 -2.39
C LEU A 544 12.42 -15.57 -3.86
N ILE A 545 12.72 -16.83 -4.25
CA ILE A 545 12.40 -17.33 -5.59
C ILE A 545 10.89 -17.37 -5.79
N ASN A 546 10.12 -17.91 -4.82
CA ASN A 546 8.67 -17.90 -4.88
C ASN A 546 8.13 -16.46 -5.03
N HIS A 547 8.57 -15.56 -4.18
CA HIS A 547 8.15 -14.16 -4.26
C HIS A 547 8.42 -13.54 -5.64
N LYS A 548 9.56 -13.87 -6.28
CA LYS A 548 9.86 -13.40 -7.65
C LYS A 548 8.96 -14.05 -8.71
N LEU A 549 8.62 -15.32 -8.56
CA LEU A 549 7.69 -16.03 -9.46
C LEU A 549 6.26 -15.49 -9.35
N ASP A 550 5.82 -15.12 -8.13
CA ASP A 550 4.51 -14.52 -7.89
C ASP A 550 4.43 -13.10 -8.49
N ARG A 551 5.53 -12.35 -8.44
CA ARG A 551 5.60 -10.99 -9.01
C ARG A 551 5.69 -10.96 -10.52
N ASP A 552 6.32 -11.95 -11.15
CA ASP A 552 6.50 -11.98 -12.61
C ASP A 552 5.86 -13.23 -13.24
N PRO A 553 4.58 -13.13 -13.65
CA PRO A 553 3.90 -14.23 -14.34
C PRO A 553 4.62 -14.72 -15.61
N ARG A 554 5.38 -13.84 -16.29
CA ARG A 554 6.18 -14.24 -17.48
C ARG A 554 7.32 -15.17 -17.07
N LEU A 555 7.98 -14.86 -15.94
CA LEU A 555 9.01 -15.73 -15.39
C LEU A 555 8.40 -17.08 -15.01
N ARG A 556 7.24 -17.07 -14.35
CA ARG A 556 6.48 -18.28 -14.00
C ARG A 556 6.10 -19.09 -15.25
N GLU A 557 5.58 -18.45 -16.32
CA GLU A 557 5.28 -19.11 -17.59
C GLU A 557 6.55 -19.71 -18.24
N ARG A 558 7.69 -19.04 -18.16
CA ARG A 558 8.97 -19.54 -18.72
C ARG A 558 9.52 -20.74 -17.99
N VAL A 559 9.42 -20.74 -16.65
CA VAL A 559 9.97 -21.84 -15.85
C VAL A 559 9.01 -23.04 -15.72
N SER A 560 7.74 -22.89 -16.06
CA SER A 560 6.73 -23.94 -15.83
C SER A 560 6.86 -25.17 -16.71
N LYS A 561 7.60 -25.12 -17.82
CA LYS A 561 7.61 -26.19 -18.83
C LYS A 561 8.82 -27.12 -18.76
N HIS A 562 10.01 -26.59 -18.54
CA HIS A 562 11.28 -27.31 -18.66
C HIS A 562 12.28 -26.92 -17.58
N TRP A 563 11.83 -26.33 -16.47
CA TRP A 563 12.68 -25.93 -15.37
C TRP A 563 12.33 -26.69 -14.10
N HIS A 564 13.37 -27.26 -13.47
CA HIS A 564 13.32 -27.93 -12.20
C HIS A 564 14.11 -27.14 -11.16
N PHE A 565 13.67 -27.21 -9.91
CA PHE A 565 14.27 -26.48 -8.80
C PHE A 565 14.84 -27.43 -7.77
N LEU A 566 16.16 -27.48 -7.63
CA LEU A 566 16.85 -28.42 -6.76
C LEU A 566 17.65 -27.69 -5.66
N LYS A 567 17.36 -27.96 -4.40
CA LYS A 567 18.08 -27.36 -3.29
C LYS A 567 19.46 -28.04 -3.09
N PHE A 568 20.47 -27.27 -2.64
CA PHE A 568 21.81 -27.77 -2.36
C PHE A 568 21.82 -28.99 -1.43
N ARG A 569 20.90 -29.06 -0.45
CA ARG A 569 20.78 -30.20 0.46
C ARG A 569 20.40 -31.48 -0.30
N THR A 570 19.38 -31.40 -1.12
CA THR A 570 18.87 -32.53 -1.90
C THR A 570 19.90 -33.04 -2.91
N LEU A 571 20.62 -32.12 -3.57
CA LEU A 571 21.76 -32.50 -4.41
C LEU A 571 22.83 -33.28 -3.64
N ARG A 572 23.19 -32.87 -2.40
CA ARG A 572 24.16 -33.58 -1.57
C ARG A 572 23.64 -34.94 -1.11
N GLU A 573 22.36 -35.04 -0.80
CA GLU A 573 21.70 -36.32 -0.47
C GLU A 573 21.75 -37.30 -1.65
N LEU A 574 21.41 -36.83 -2.85
CA LEU A 574 21.47 -37.61 -4.09
C LEU A 574 22.90 -38.10 -4.39
N ALA A 575 23.90 -37.20 -4.22
CA ALA A 575 25.30 -37.52 -4.44
C ALA A 575 25.86 -38.62 -3.51
N ASN A 576 25.24 -38.83 -2.34
CA ASN A 576 25.63 -39.85 -1.37
C ASN A 576 24.95 -41.20 -1.60
N ARG A 577 24.00 -41.30 -2.53
CA ARG A 577 23.26 -42.54 -2.84
C ARG A 577 24.10 -43.46 -3.72
N LYS A 578 24.14 -44.73 -3.33
CA LYS A 578 24.85 -45.78 -4.11
C LYS A 578 24.00 -46.35 -5.23
N ASP A 579 22.70 -46.19 -5.16
CA ASP A 579 21.69 -46.69 -6.10
C ASP A 579 21.25 -45.61 -7.11
N LEU A 580 22.02 -44.54 -7.25
CA LEU A 580 21.69 -43.44 -8.16
C LEU A 580 21.64 -43.92 -9.60
N SER A 581 20.51 -43.69 -10.25
CA SER A 581 20.26 -43.97 -11.68
C SER A 581 19.63 -42.74 -12.33
N LEU A 582 19.51 -42.72 -13.64
CA LEU A 582 18.85 -41.64 -14.37
C LEU A 582 17.37 -41.53 -13.98
N ASP A 583 16.68 -42.67 -13.86
CA ASP A 583 15.27 -42.72 -13.44
C ASP A 583 15.08 -42.17 -12.03
N LEU A 584 16.04 -42.46 -11.15
CA LEU A 584 16.02 -41.91 -9.78
C LEU A 584 16.28 -40.41 -9.77
N TRP A 585 17.18 -39.93 -10.61
CA TRP A 585 17.40 -38.49 -10.81
C TRP A 585 16.13 -37.82 -11.29
N ASP A 586 15.46 -38.32 -12.32
CA ASP A 586 14.21 -37.80 -12.86
C ASP A 586 13.09 -37.73 -11.79
N LEU A 587 13.06 -38.71 -10.89
CA LEU A 587 12.10 -38.73 -9.77
C LEU A 587 12.39 -37.69 -8.70
N PHE A 588 13.66 -37.42 -8.42
CA PHE A 588 14.05 -36.61 -7.27
C PHE A 588 14.27 -35.12 -7.59
N ILE A 589 14.47 -34.70 -8.84
CA ILE A 589 14.68 -33.31 -9.19
C ILE A 589 13.48 -32.42 -8.82
N ASP A 590 12.26 -32.99 -8.77
CA ASP A 590 11.03 -32.26 -8.36
C ASP A 590 10.53 -32.66 -6.95
N SER A 591 11.29 -33.48 -6.21
CA SER A 591 10.86 -33.97 -4.89
C SER A 591 10.98 -32.97 -3.75
N ASP A 592 11.68 -31.86 -3.95
CA ASP A 592 11.93 -30.83 -2.93
C ASP A 592 11.31 -29.50 -3.36
N PRO A 593 10.01 -29.27 -3.09
CA PRO A 593 9.28 -28.10 -3.59
C PRO A 593 9.90 -26.79 -3.12
N ILE A 594 9.72 -25.73 -3.92
CA ILE A 594 10.22 -24.38 -3.61
C ILE A 594 9.51 -23.83 -2.38
N SER A 595 8.18 -24.04 -2.25
CA SER A 595 7.38 -23.57 -1.12
C SER A 595 7.12 -24.69 -0.10
N LEU A 596 7.02 -24.32 1.19
CA LEU A 596 6.66 -25.25 2.27
C LEU A 596 5.18 -25.65 2.23
N GLU A 597 4.31 -24.86 1.60
CA GLU A 597 2.89 -25.15 1.46
C GLU A 597 2.66 -26.37 0.57
N ASP A 598 3.45 -26.52 -0.49
CA ASP A 598 3.41 -27.72 -1.36
C ASP A 598 3.93 -28.99 -0.63
N ALA A 599 4.84 -28.83 0.33
CA ALA A 599 5.38 -29.97 1.09
C ALA A 599 4.38 -30.59 2.07
N THR A 600 3.42 -29.81 2.59
CA THR A 600 2.41 -30.30 3.54
C THR A 600 1.36 -31.17 2.86
N GLN A 601 1.09 -30.98 1.58
CA GLN A 601 0.18 -31.84 0.83
C GLN A 601 0.81 -33.20 0.44
N LEU A 602 2.11 -33.23 0.17
CA LEU A 602 2.81 -34.48 -0.18
C LEU A 602 3.03 -35.41 1.04
N SER A 603 3.15 -34.86 2.26
CA SER A 603 3.34 -35.66 3.48
C SER A 603 2.08 -36.41 3.95
N MET A 604 0.89 -36.11 3.41
CA MET A 604 -0.35 -36.86 3.71
C MET A 604 -0.55 -38.10 2.82
N PHE A 605 0.27 -38.30 1.82
CA PHE A 605 0.16 -39.45 0.87
C PHE A 605 1.37 -40.38 0.89
N LEU A 606 2.33 -40.19 1.80
CA LEU A 606 3.45 -41.08 2.08
C LEU A 606 3.34 -41.63 3.52
#